data_81a0091cec100c9dd8d5b8db5da74228
#
_entry.id   81a0091cec100c9dd8d5b8db5da74228
#
_cell.length_a   1.000
_cell.length_b   1.000
_cell.length_c   1.000
_cell.angle_alpha   90.00
_cell.angle_beta   90.00
_cell.angle_gamma   90.00
#
_symmetry.space_group_name_H-M   'P 1'
#
loop_
_entity.id
_entity.type
_entity.pdbx_description
1 polymer ?
#
loop_
_entity_poly.entity_id
_entity_poly.type
_entity_poly.pdbx_seq_one_letter_code
_entity_poly.pdbx_strand_id
1 'polypeptide(L)'
;MELQIGRESGQTLHKILYVFFICKKSVTFCCMNFVKKISCFVLVLSFLSLTYVFAQDAAIYLWKDVKGMKNEPSVMFMHKAKKSDNTDQKSPCVIICPGGSYHHLGLYNEGFCSAKWFSENGFTAFMLKYRTNESFYNHPAMLEDIQRAIQIVRENAKEFGIDENKVGVIGYSAGGHLVTMAGEFFESHNELKKLGIDTGVSLRPDFVVPVYPVVSMQDDIAHKWSRKSLLGKNQSQVRKDEFSMELNVPDNMPPTYIVVAKDDPVVDYNNSLRLYDSLVKKNIPNCKLTVYEWGKHGFGMVNKEFMKAFHWNENLKEWLKEISIIE
;
A
#
# COMPACT_ATOMS: atom_id res chain seq x y z
N MET A 1 -33.24 -33.84 -27.28
CA MET A 1 -33.46 -32.43 -27.68
C MET A 1 -32.05 -31.85 -27.82
N GLU A 2 -31.45 -32.03 -28.97
CA GLU A 2 -30.07 -31.63 -29.29
C GLU A 2 -30.02 -30.13 -29.62
N LEU A 3 -29.13 -29.44 -28.97
CA LEU A 3 -28.86 -28.03 -29.22
C LEU A 3 -27.85 -27.92 -30.37
N GLN A 4 -28.28 -27.35 -31.48
CA GLN A 4 -27.42 -26.90 -32.58
C GLN A 4 -26.59 -25.69 -32.09
N ILE A 5 -25.34 -25.90 -31.88
CA ILE A 5 -24.34 -24.81 -31.73
C ILE A 5 -23.25 -25.07 -32.76
N GLY A 6 -23.02 -24.10 -33.63
CA GLY A 6 -21.77 -24.02 -34.33
C GLY A 6 -21.77 -24.07 -35.85
N ARG A 7 -22.26 -23.06 -36.53
CA ARG A 7 -21.95 -22.81 -37.96
C ARG A 7 -21.69 -21.32 -38.33
N GLU A 8 -21.55 -20.42 -37.39
CA GLU A 8 -21.29 -18.99 -37.72
C GLU A 8 -19.83 -18.54 -37.59
N SER A 9 -18.97 -19.27 -36.86
CA SER A 9 -17.57 -18.87 -36.68
C SER A 9 -16.66 -19.12 -37.89
N GLY A 10 -17.03 -20.04 -38.79
CA GLY A 10 -16.24 -20.36 -39.99
C GLY A 10 -16.31 -19.33 -41.12
N GLN A 11 -17.44 -18.66 -41.27
CA GLN A 11 -17.64 -17.69 -42.36
C GLN A 11 -16.94 -16.35 -42.09
N THR A 12 -16.79 -15.94 -40.83
CA THR A 12 -16.12 -14.69 -40.47
C THR A 12 -14.60 -14.78 -40.65
N LEU A 13 -14.02 -15.94 -40.33
CA LEU A 13 -12.59 -16.18 -40.53
C LEU A 13 -12.21 -16.27 -42.03
N HIS A 14 -13.07 -16.85 -42.87
CA HIS A 14 -12.86 -16.92 -44.30
C HIS A 14 -12.98 -15.54 -44.99
N LYS A 15 -13.85 -14.66 -44.51
CA LYS A 15 -13.98 -13.30 -45.03
C LYS A 15 -12.77 -12.42 -44.64
N ILE A 16 -12.22 -12.60 -43.46
CA ILE A 16 -11.02 -11.88 -43.04
C ILE A 16 -9.78 -12.34 -43.83
N LEU A 17 -9.63 -13.63 -44.07
CA LEU A 17 -8.57 -14.17 -44.90
C LEU A 17 -8.68 -13.75 -46.38
N TYR A 18 -9.90 -13.59 -46.89
CA TYR A 18 -10.11 -13.17 -48.29
C TYR A 18 -9.78 -11.67 -48.49
N VAL A 19 -10.08 -10.82 -47.53
CA VAL A 19 -9.69 -9.39 -47.53
C VAL A 19 -8.17 -9.24 -47.46
N PHE A 20 -7.48 -10.09 -46.68
CA PHE A 20 -6.01 -10.09 -46.62
C PHE A 20 -5.37 -10.55 -47.93
N PHE A 21 -6.01 -11.44 -48.73
CA PHE A 21 -5.48 -11.94 -49.97
C PHE A 21 -5.66 -10.97 -51.14
N ILE A 22 -6.71 -10.14 -51.13
CA ILE A 22 -6.98 -9.13 -52.17
C ILE A 22 -6.07 -7.91 -51.98
N CYS A 23 -5.75 -7.52 -50.76
CA CYS A 23 -4.82 -6.41 -50.51
C CYS A 23 -3.36 -6.71 -50.92
N LYS A 24 -3.01 -7.98 -51.12
CA LYS A 24 -1.65 -8.40 -51.48
C LYS A 24 -1.29 -8.19 -52.97
N LYS A 25 -2.26 -7.85 -53.84
CA LYS A 25 -2.02 -7.78 -55.30
C LYS A 25 -2.00 -6.34 -55.89
N SER A 26 -2.21 -5.29 -55.11
CA SER A 26 -2.35 -3.91 -55.64
C SER A 26 -1.53 -2.82 -54.99
N VAL A 27 -0.51 -3.17 -54.18
CA VAL A 27 0.34 -2.12 -53.54
C VAL A 27 1.74 -2.26 -54.14
N THR A 28 2.15 -1.25 -54.91
CA THR A 28 3.50 -1.07 -55.45
C THR A 28 4.54 -1.13 -54.31
N PHE A 29 5.68 -1.76 -54.62
CA PHE A 29 6.81 -2.05 -53.70
C PHE A 29 7.25 -0.89 -52.77
N CYS A 30 6.92 0.35 -53.13
CA CYS A 30 7.23 1.57 -52.34
C CYS A 30 6.32 1.73 -51.11
N CYS A 31 5.02 1.42 -51.20
CA CYS A 31 4.06 1.53 -50.08
C CYS A 31 4.26 0.40 -49.05
N MET A 32 4.68 -0.78 -49.45
CA MET A 32 4.93 -1.91 -48.56
C MET A 32 6.09 -1.64 -47.57
N ASN A 33 7.13 -0.94 -48.03
CA ASN A 33 8.24 -0.55 -47.16
C ASN A 33 7.87 0.55 -46.17
N PHE A 34 6.95 1.46 -46.53
CA PHE A 34 6.47 2.52 -45.66
C PHE A 34 5.54 1.97 -44.57
N VAL A 35 4.59 1.12 -44.91
CA VAL A 35 3.67 0.47 -43.94
C VAL A 35 4.43 -0.47 -42.97
N LYS A 36 5.43 -1.23 -43.47
CA LYS A 36 6.30 -2.05 -42.60
C LYS A 36 7.13 -1.20 -41.65
N LYS A 37 7.65 -0.05 -42.08
CA LYS A 37 8.38 0.87 -41.23
C LYS A 37 7.49 1.52 -40.15
N ILE A 38 6.26 1.91 -40.51
CA ILE A 38 5.30 2.44 -39.52
C ILE A 38 4.87 1.37 -38.53
N SER A 39 4.56 0.15 -39.00
CA SER A 39 4.18 -0.95 -38.11
C SER A 39 5.32 -1.36 -37.15
N CYS A 40 6.57 -1.39 -37.63
CA CYS A 40 7.73 -1.62 -36.78
C CYS A 40 7.95 -0.48 -35.79
N PHE A 41 7.76 0.79 -36.20
CA PHE A 41 7.91 1.95 -35.33
C PHE A 41 6.82 2.01 -34.25
N VAL A 42 5.57 1.68 -34.57
CA VAL A 42 4.47 1.58 -33.59
C VAL A 42 4.70 0.42 -32.62
N LEU A 43 5.18 -0.74 -33.10
CA LEU A 43 5.56 -1.87 -32.24
C LEU A 43 6.74 -1.53 -31.31
N VAL A 44 7.76 -0.83 -31.81
CA VAL A 44 8.90 -0.39 -31.01
C VAL A 44 8.48 0.68 -29.98
N LEU A 45 7.60 1.63 -30.35
CA LEU A 45 7.05 2.61 -29.41
C LEU A 45 6.15 1.96 -28.37
N SER A 46 5.34 0.97 -28.72
CA SER A 46 4.51 0.23 -27.76
C SER A 46 5.37 -0.64 -26.83
N PHE A 47 6.45 -1.24 -27.33
CA PHE A 47 7.43 -1.97 -26.51
C PHE A 47 8.22 -1.04 -25.61
N LEU A 48 8.66 0.13 -26.10
CA LEU A 48 9.33 1.15 -25.30
C LEU A 48 8.41 1.76 -24.25
N SER A 49 7.12 1.97 -24.56
CA SER A 49 6.15 2.44 -23.57
C SER A 49 5.83 1.39 -22.50
N LEU A 50 5.75 0.10 -22.89
CA LEU A 50 5.61 -1.00 -21.93
C LEU A 50 6.84 -1.16 -21.04
N THR A 51 8.05 -1.07 -21.59
CA THR A 51 9.30 -1.12 -20.80
C THR A 51 9.48 0.10 -19.91
N TYR A 52 8.99 1.28 -20.33
CA TYR A 52 9.05 2.49 -19.51
C TYR A 52 8.11 2.44 -18.30
N VAL A 53 6.95 1.76 -18.43
CA VAL A 53 6.01 1.56 -17.29
C VAL A 53 6.53 0.52 -16.29
N PHE A 54 7.31 -0.49 -16.74
CA PHE A 54 7.87 -1.52 -15.86
C PHE A 54 9.27 -1.21 -15.30
N ALA A 55 9.91 -0.12 -15.74
CA ALA A 55 11.27 0.21 -15.31
C ALA A 55 11.34 0.98 -13.97
N GLN A 56 10.21 1.23 -13.29
CA GLN A 56 10.19 2.03 -12.06
C GLN A 56 10.01 1.23 -10.76
N ASP A 57 9.55 -0.03 -10.81
CA ASP A 57 9.19 -0.77 -9.61
C ASP A 57 10.05 -2.02 -9.43
N ALA A 58 11.12 -1.90 -8.66
CA ALA A 58 11.86 -3.08 -8.21
C ALA A 58 10.97 -3.84 -7.21
N ALA A 59 10.58 -5.06 -7.55
CA ALA A 59 9.85 -5.95 -6.65
C ALA A 59 10.81 -6.58 -5.64
N ILE A 60 10.54 -6.40 -4.36
CA ILE A 60 11.33 -6.94 -3.24
C ILE A 60 10.48 -7.99 -2.53
N TYR A 61 10.82 -9.27 -2.72
CA TYR A 61 10.15 -10.39 -2.05
C TYR A 61 10.65 -10.48 -0.59
N LEU A 62 9.73 -10.34 0.38
CA LEU A 62 10.09 -10.21 1.79
C LEU A 62 10.78 -11.45 2.35
N TRP A 63 10.38 -12.62 1.90
CA TRP A 63 10.70 -13.89 2.52
C TRP A 63 11.64 -14.79 1.70
N LYS A 64 12.13 -14.31 0.54
CA LYS A 64 12.96 -15.12 -0.39
C LYS A 64 14.17 -15.77 0.24
N ASP A 65 14.78 -15.12 1.24
CA ASP A 65 16.01 -15.56 1.91
C ASP A 65 15.75 -16.22 3.26
N VAL A 66 14.46 -16.38 3.66
CA VAL A 66 14.07 -16.95 4.93
C VAL A 66 13.73 -18.44 4.75
N LYS A 67 14.45 -19.31 5.48
CA LYS A 67 14.23 -20.77 5.43
C LYS A 67 12.79 -21.09 5.85
N GLY A 68 12.10 -21.86 5.02
CA GLY A 68 10.70 -22.25 5.25
C GLY A 68 9.65 -21.25 4.74
N MET A 69 10.05 -20.03 4.38
CA MET A 69 9.13 -18.98 3.93
C MET A 69 9.36 -18.49 2.48
N LYS A 70 10.22 -19.16 1.72
CA LYS A 70 10.61 -18.72 0.36
C LYS A 70 9.44 -18.55 -0.63
N ASN A 71 8.33 -19.23 -0.39
CA ASN A 71 7.15 -19.21 -1.26
C ASN A 71 6.04 -18.27 -0.73
N GLU A 72 6.28 -17.56 0.36
CA GLU A 72 5.32 -16.58 0.88
C GLU A 72 5.12 -15.43 -0.12
N PRO A 73 3.87 -15.01 -0.37
CA PRO A 73 3.55 -14.14 -1.50
C PRO A 73 3.82 -12.65 -1.24
N SER A 74 4.33 -12.30 -0.06
CA SER A 74 4.51 -10.89 0.33
C SER A 74 5.63 -10.23 -0.47
N VAL A 75 5.33 -9.06 -1.00
CA VAL A 75 6.24 -8.29 -1.84
C VAL A 75 6.07 -6.79 -1.61
N MET A 76 7.16 -6.05 -1.66
CA MET A 76 7.14 -4.58 -1.75
C MET A 76 7.49 -4.12 -3.16
N PHE A 77 6.84 -3.05 -3.60
CA PHE A 77 7.15 -2.35 -4.85
C PHE A 77 7.74 -0.99 -4.52
N MET A 78 8.98 -0.75 -4.93
CA MET A 78 9.72 0.47 -4.61
C MET A 78 9.52 1.56 -5.66
N HIS A 79 9.04 2.70 -5.23
CA HIS A 79 8.97 3.94 -6.00
C HIS A 79 10.02 4.92 -5.47
N LYS A 80 11.08 5.15 -6.23
CA LYS A 80 12.15 6.06 -5.82
C LYS A 80 11.66 7.50 -5.74
N ALA A 81 12.20 8.24 -4.77
CA ALA A 81 11.99 9.68 -4.66
C ALA A 81 12.36 10.40 -5.97
N LYS A 82 11.46 11.26 -6.44
CA LYS A 82 11.82 12.23 -7.49
C LYS A 82 12.66 13.32 -6.83
N LYS A 83 13.97 13.22 -6.98
CA LYS A 83 14.92 14.18 -6.40
C LYS A 83 14.90 15.50 -7.16
N SER A 84 15.05 16.61 -6.46
CA SER A 84 15.64 17.84 -6.99
C SER A 84 17.11 17.58 -7.33
N ASP A 85 17.76 18.44 -8.10
CA ASP A 85 19.10 18.25 -8.67
C ASP A 85 20.25 17.96 -7.68
N ASN A 86 20.00 17.88 -6.38
CA ASN A 86 21.00 17.55 -5.36
C ASN A 86 21.02 16.02 -5.13
N THR A 87 21.97 15.34 -5.76
CA THR A 87 22.04 13.87 -5.86
C THR A 87 22.51 13.16 -4.58
N ASP A 88 23.09 13.85 -3.60
CA ASP A 88 23.73 13.23 -2.42
C ASP A 88 22.83 13.17 -1.17
N GLN A 89 21.70 13.86 -1.16
CA GLN A 89 20.80 13.86 -0.02
C GLN A 89 19.98 12.55 0.04
N LYS A 90 20.04 11.85 1.18
CA LYS A 90 19.20 10.69 1.47
C LYS A 90 17.73 11.12 1.57
N SER A 91 16.82 10.37 0.97
CA SER A 91 15.39 10.65 1.05
C SER A 91 14.76 10.07 2.31
N PRO A 92 13.72 10.70 2.89
CA PRO A 92 12.86 10.00 3.83
C PRO A 92 12.16 8.83 3.13
N CYS A 93 11.66 7.88 3.92
CA CYS A 93 11.00 6.68 3.42
C CYS A 93 9.61 6.51 4.01
N VAL A 94 8.71 5.92 3.23
CA VAL A 94 7.39 5.51 3.70
C VAL A 94 7.03 4.12 3.18
N ILE A 95 6.55 3.25 4.08
CA ILE A 95 5.95 1.96 3.73
C ILE A 95 4.44 2.13 3.72
N ILE A 96 3.79 1.77 2.63
CA ILE A 96 2.37 1.99 2.38
C ILE A 96 1.62 0.68 2.49
N CYS A 97 0.64 0.60 3.39
CA CYS A 97 -0.22 -0.54 3.63
C CYS A 97 -1.64 -0.25 3.13
N PRO A 98 -2.04 -0.76 1.94
CA PRO A 98 -3.40 -0.60 1.44
C PRO A 98 -4.44 -1.25 2.36
N GLY A 99 -5.68 -0.74 2.32
CA GLY A 99 -6.83 -1.35 2.97
C GLY A 99 -7.40 -2.53 2.19
N GLY A 100 -8.57 -3.00 2.63
CA GLY A 100 -9.30 -4.12 2.05
C GLY A 100 -9.71 -5.17 3.07
N SER A 101 -10.01 -4.72 4.30
CA SER A 101 -10.56 -5.55 5.39
C SER A 101 -9.68 -6.73 5.79
N TYR A 102 -8.37 -6.65 5.58
CA TYR A 102 -7.43 -7.78 5.72
C TYR A 102 -7.77 -8.99 4.84
N HIS A 103 -8.79 -8.87 4.00
CA HIS A 103 -9.22 -9.93 3.08
C HIS A 103 -8.55 -9.77 1.72
N HIS A 104 -8.59 -8.60 1.13
CA HIS A 104 -7.94 -8.22 -0.13
C HIS A 104 -7.15 -6.94 0.04
N LEU A 105 -6.57 -6.39 -1.04
CA LEU A 105 -5.78 -5.16 -1.00
C LEU A 105 -6.22 -4.17 -2.08
N GLY A 106 -6.46 -2.92 -1.69
CA GLY A 106 -6.73 -1.79 -2.59
C GLY A 106 -5.46 -1.26 -3.25
N LEU A 107 -4.73 -2.13 -3.98
CA LEU A 107 -3.37 -1.86 -4.47
C LEU A 107 -3.27 -0.61 -5.35
N TYR A 108 -4.28 -0.32 -6.17
CA TYR A 108 -4.21 0.83 -7.06
C TYR A 108 -4.50 2.15 -6.33
N ASN A 109 -5.68 2.27 -5.71
CA ASN A 109 -6.14 3.53 -5.14
C ASN A 109 -5.33 3.96 -3.91
N GLU A 110 -5.09 3.04 -3.00
CA GLU A 110 -4.44 3.31 -1.71
C GLU A 110 -2.94 2.96 -1.76
N GLY A 111 -2.54 2.02 -2.61
CA GLY A 111 -1.15 1.62 -2.78
C GLY A 111 -0.41 2.49 -3.80
N PHE A 112 -0.63 2.24 -5.08
CA PHE A 112 0.11 2.88 -6.17
C PHE A 112 -0.06 4.40 -6.21
N CYS A 113 -1.29 4.92 -6.06
CA CYS A 113 -1.52 6.36 -6.09
C CYS A 113 -0.84 7.08 -4.93
N SER A 114 -0.79 6.45 -3.76
CA SER A 114 -0.05 6.99 -2.61
C SER A 114 1.46 6.93 -2.83
N ALA A 115 1.99 5.81 -3.33
CA ALA A 115 3.41 5.67 -3.65
C ALA A 115 3.87 6.72 -4.66
N LYS A 116 3.05 6.96 -5.69
CA LYS A 116 3.30 8.01 -6.67
C LYS A 116 3.33 9.40 -6.01
N TRP A 117 2.34 9.74 -5.18
CA TRP A 117 2.29 11.02 -4.49
C TRP A 117 3.51 11.24 -3.60
N PHE A 118 3.87 10.25 -2.77
CA PHE A 118 5.03 10.33 -1.91
C PHE A 118 6.33 10.46 -2.71
N SER A 119 6.49 9.69 -3.78
CA SER A 119 7.65 9.79 -4.68
C SER A 119 7.78 11.19 -5.28
N GLU A 120 6.67 11.80 -5.70
CA GLU A 120 6.62 13.17 -6.24
C GLU A 120 6.92 14.25 -5.18
N ASN A 121 6.76 13.91 -3.89
CA ASN A 121 7.08 14.78 -2.75
C ASN A 121 8.40 14.41 -2.05
N GLY A 122 9.31 13.73 -2.73
CA GLY A 122 10.68 13.50 -2.27
C GLY A 122 10.89 12.29 -1.36
N PHE A 123 9.88 11.43 -1.17
CA PHE A 123 10.02 10.18 -0.42
C PHE A 123 10.36 8.99 -1.31
N THR A 124 11.22 8.11 -0.86
CA THR A 124 11.25 6.75 -1.39
C THR A 124 10.11 5.97 -0.76
N ALA A 125 9.15 5.53 -1.58
CA ALA A 125 7.94 4.86 -1.12
C ALA A 125 7.96 3.38 -1.45
N PHE A 126 7.52 2.54 -0.51
CA PHE A 126 7.40 1.10 -0.68
C PHE A 126 5.93 0.70 -0.51
N MET A 127 5.27 0.32 -1.60
CA MET A 127 3.92 -0.25 -1.52
C MET A 127 4.01 -1.71 -1.09
N LEU A 128 3.48 -2.03 0.08
CA LEU A 128 3.50 -3.38 0.66
C LEU A 128 2.27 -4.18 0.24
N LYS A 129 2.46 -5.24 -0.52
CA LYS A 129 1.48 -6.29 -0.73
C LYS A 129 1.66 -7.34 0.36
N TYR A 130 1.02 -7.12 1.51
CA TYR A 130 1.08 -8.04 2.64
C TYR A 130 0.11 -9.22 2.47
N ARG A 131 0.32 -10.32 3.22
CA ARG A 131 -0.53 -11.51 3.23
C ARG A 131 -1.93 -11.19 3.74
N THR A 132 -2.96 -11.78 3.13
CA THR A 132 -4.36 -11.49 3.43
C THR A 132 -5.18 -12.77 3.60
N ASN A 133 -6.38 -12.63 4.17
CA ASN A 133 -7.30 -13.73 4.41
C ASN A 133 -7.90 -14.33 3.11
N GLU A 134 -7.88 -13.63 1.99
CA GLU A 134 -8.21 -14.20 0.67
C GLU A 134 -7.33 -15.41 0.35
N SER A 135 -6.07 -15.36 0.78
CA SER A 135 -5.14 -16.49 0.71
C SER A 135 -5.02 -17.28 2.03
N PHE A 136 -6.06 -17.21 2.87
CA PHE A 136 -6.20 -17.93 4.14
C PHE A 136 -5.22 -17.52 5.25
N TYR A 137 -4.57 -16.36 5.13
CA TYR A 137 -3.74 -15.82 6.21
C TYR A 137 -4.57 -15.02 7.22
N ASN A 138 -4.21 -15.16 8.49
CA ASN A 138 -4.68 -14.37 9.61
C ASN A 138 -3.45 -13.85 10.38
N HIS A 139 -3.65 -13.09 11.48
CA HIS A 139 -2.56 -12.80 12.39
C HIS A 139 -1.84 -14.11 12.83
N PRO A 140 -0.49 -14.15 12.83
CA PRO A 140 0.44 -13.01 12.80
C PRO A 140 0.92 -12.57 11.40
N ALA A 141 0.51 -13.20 10.31
CA ALA A 141 1.12 -13.01 8.99
C ALA A 141 1.24 -11.55 8.55
N MET A 142 0.21 -10.73 8.78
CA MET A 142 0.20 -9.33 8.40
C MET A 142 1.23 -8.51 9.20
N LEU A 143 1.34 -8.78 10.51
CA LEU A 143 2.32 -8.11 11.36
C LEU A 143 3.75 -8.55 11.05
N GLU A 144 3.96 -9.84 10.77
CA GLU A 144 5.25 -10.35 10.28
C GLU A 144 5.69 -9.60 9.02
N ASP A 145 4.77 -9.41 8.06
CA ASP A 145 5.08 -8.77 6.78
C ASP A 145 5.50 -7.30 6.94
N ILE A 146 4.78 -6.51 7.74
CA ILE A 146 5.16 -5.10 7.94
C ILE A 146 6.45 -4.97 8.76
N GLN A 147 6.66 -5.81 9.76
CA GLN A 147 7.91 -5.82 10.52
C GLN A 147 9.09 -6.21 9.62
N ARG A 148 8.92 -7.22 8.76
CA ARG A 148 9.94 -7.60 7.79
C ARG A 148 10.21 -6.49 6.76
N ALA A 149 9.17 -5.79 6.32
CA ALA A 149 9.31 -4.65 5.42
C ALA A 149 10.15 -3.53 6.07
N ILE A 150 9.86 -3.16 7.32
CA ILE A 150 10.64 -2.15 8.07
C ILE A 150 12.10 -2.60 8.21
N GLN A 151 12.33 -3.87 8.57
CA GLN A 151 13.68 -4.43 8.69
C GLN A 151 14.44 -4.32 7.37
N ILE A 152 13.88 -4.83 6.26
CA ILE A 152 14.54 -4.82 4.94
C ILE A 152 14.87 -3.39 4.52
N VAL A 153 13.95 -2.45 4.70
CA VAL A 153 14.13 -1.05 4.33
C VAL A 153 15.29 -0.42 5.11
N ARG A 154 15.39 -0.65 6.40
CA ARG A 154 16.47 -0.11 7.24
C ARG A 154 17.81 -0.77 7.00
N GLU A 155 17.84 -2.10 6.88
CA GLU A 155 19.09 -2.84 6.58
C GLU A 155 19.69 -2.45 5.23
N ASN A 156 18.85 -2.09 4.26
CA ASN A 156 19.29 -1.70 2.91
C ASN A 156 19.18 -0.18 2.65
N ALA A 157 19.13 0.63 3.70
CA ALA A 157 18.93 2.08 3.60
C ALA A 157 19.96 2.77 2.67
N LYS A 158 21.22 2.36 2.75
CA LYS A 158 22.28 2.88 1.88
C LYS A 158 22.05 2.55 0.41
N GLU A 159 21.66 1.32 0.10
CA GLU A 159 21.37 0.86 -1.28
C GLU A 159 20.15 1.58 -1.86
N PHE A 160 19.13 1.79 -1.05
CA PHE A 160 17.92 2.49 -1.47
C PHE A 160 18.08 4.01 -1.50
N GLY A 161 19.17 4.55 -0.96
CA GLY A 161 19.43 5.99 -0.87
C GLY A 161 18.50 6.72 0.08
N ILE A 162 18.08 6.05 1.18
CA ILE A 162 17.18 6.58 2.20
C ILE A 162 17.90 6.89 3.51
N ASP A 163 17.27 7.76 4.32
CA ASP A 163 17.66 7.99 5.70
C ASP A 163 17.00 6.93 6.60
N GLU A 164 17.81 6.09 7.23
CA GLU A 164 17.34 5.01 8.11
C GLU A 164 16.62 5.51 9.38
N ASN A 165 16.75 6.79 9.72
CA ASN A 165 16.08 7.44 10.86
C ASN A 165 14.81 8.20 10.44
N LYS A 166 14.39 8.08 9.17
CA LYS A 166 13.20 8.71 8.61
C LYS A 166 12.35 7.70 7.85
N VAL A 167 12.07 6.55 8.49
CA VAL A 167 11.27 5.44 7.95
C VAL A 167 9.92 5.40 8.62
N GLY A 168 8.89 5.90 7.95
CA GLY A 168 7.52 5.89 8.47
C GLY A 168 6.62 4.90 7.76
N VAL A 169 5.40 4.80 8.27
CA VAL A 169 4.35 3.92 7.73
C VAL A 169 3.05 4.70 7.54
N ILE A 170 2.37 4.45 6.42
CA ILE A 170 1.02 4.95 6.16
C ILE A 170 0.11 3.79 5.79
N GLY A 171 -1.10 3.77 6.31
CA GLY A 171 -2.05 2.71 6.01
C GLY A 171 -3.48 3.20 5.95
N TYR A 172 -4.28 2.51 5.16
CA TYR A 172 -5.66 2.87 4.84
C TYR A 172 -6.62 1.82 5.39
N SER A 173 -7.69 2.21 6.06
CA SER A 173 -8.72 1.28 6.53
C SER A 173 -8.11 0.15 7.41
N ALA A 174 -8.21 -1.11 7.01
CA ALA A 174 -7.52 -2.23 7.67
C ALA A 174 -5.99 -2.09 7.62
N GLY A 175 -5.43 -1.50 6.55
CA GLY A 175 -4.02 -1.12 6.49
C GLY A 175 -3.66 -0.04 7.51
N GLY A 176 -4.61 0.86 7.85
CA GLY A 176 -4.49 1.83 8.94
C GLY A 176 -4.34 1.15 10.30
N HIS A 177 -5.08 0.08 10.53
CA HIS A 177 -4.90 -0.78 11.72
C HIS A 177 -3.52 -1.45 11.71
N LEU A 178 -3.08 -1.98 10.57
CA LEU A 178 -1.78 -2.64 10.44
C LEU A 178 -0.61 -1.71 10.77
N VAL A 179 -0.64 -0.46 10.29
CA VAL A 179 0.43 0.50 10.59
C VAL A 179 0.38 0.98 12.04
N THR A 180 -0.82 1.02 12.65
CA THR A 180 -0.96 1.29 14.09
C THR A 180 -0.36 0.14 14.89
N MET A 181 -0.66 -1.13 14.54
CA MET A 181 0.01 -2.30 15.14
C MET A 181 1.53 -2.23 15.01
N ALA A 182 2.06 -1.80 13.87
CA ALA A 182 3.51 -1.65 13.70
C ALA A 182 4.09 -0.60 14.64
N GLY A 183 3.34 0.49 14.89
CA GLY A 183 3.72 1.55 15.83
C GLY A 183 3.60 1.15 17.31
N GLU A 184 2.69 0.24 17.66
CA GLU A 184 2.45 -0.18 19.04
C GLU A 184 3.22 -1.44 19.43
N PHE A 185 3.37 -2.38 18.49
CA PHE A 185 3.82 -3.75 18.76
C PHE A 185 5.28 -4.04 18.39
N PHE A 186 6.06 -3.03 18.05
CA PHE A 186 7.44 -3.21 17.60
C PHE A 186 8.36 -3.92 18.62
N GLU A 187 8.05 -3.82 19.92
CA GLU A 187 8.78 -4.51 20.99
C GLU A 187 7.98 -5.67 21.57
N SER A 188 6.70 -5.42 21.93
CA SER A 188 5.87 -6.40 22.66
C SER A 188 5.49 -7.62 21.81
N HIS A 189 5.34 -7.42 20.50
CA HIS A 189 4.98 -8.46 19.53
C HIS A 189 6.02 -8.52 18.40
N ASN A 190 7.28 -8.76 18.75
CA ASN A 190 8.31 -8.97 17.72
C ASN A 190 8.16 -10.35 17.09
N GLU A 191 7.40 -10.43 16.00
CA GLU A 191 7.10 -11.67 15.29
C GLU A 191 8.33 -12.21 14.55
N LEU A 192 9.25 -11.35 14.10
CA LEU A 192 10.47 -11.78 13.44
C LEU A 192 11.37 -12.56 14.40
N LYS A 193 11.47 -12.12 15.66
CA LYS A 193 12.18 -12.86 16.71
C LYS A 193 11.58 -14.24 16.96
N LYS A 194 10.23 -14.35 16.92
CA LYS A 194 9.55 -15.65 17.05
C LYS A 194 9.85 -16.60 15.88
N LEU A 195 10.12 -16.04 14.68
CA LEU A 195 10.57 -16.79 13.50
C LEU A 195 12.08 -17.09 13.51
N GLY A 196 12.82 -16.70 14.56
CA GLY A 196 14.27 -16.88 14.64
C GLY A 196 15.05 -15.91 13.73
N ILE A 197 14.45 -14.82 13.32
CA ILE A 197 15.09 -13.77 12.51
C ILE A 197 15.65 -12.72 13.47
N ASP A 198 16.96 -12.55 13.43
CA ASP A 198 17.61 -11.47 14.16
C ASP A 198 17.39 -10.14 13.44
N THR A 199 17.09 -9.10 14.21
CA THR A 199 16.88 -7.75 13.71
C THR A 199 17.96 -6.85 14.29
N GLY A 200 19.02 -6.61 13.52
CA GLY A 200 20.07 -5.65 13.88
C GLY A 200 19.62 -4.19 13.84
N VAL A 201 18.36 -3.94 13.43
CA VAL A 201 17.74 -2.61 13.29
C VAL A 201 16.44 -2.52 14.07
N SER A 202 16.02 -1.30 14.42
CA SER A 202 14.74 -1.07 15.08
C SER A 202 13.57 -1.39 14.16
N LEU A 203 12.55 -2.07 14.68
CA LEU A 203 11.26 -2.29 14.01
C LEU A 203 10.26 -1.15 14.25
N ARG A 204 10.59 -0.19 15.14
CA ARG A 204 9.74 0.97 15.42
C ARG A 204 9.77 1.92 14.23
N PRO A 205 8.64 2.25 13.59
CA PRO A 205 8.60 3.30 12.57
C PRO A 205 8.88 4.68 13.20
N ASP A 206 9.38 5.63 12.42
CA ASP A 206 9.69 6.97 12.91
C ASP A 206 8.44 7.87 12.92
N PHE A 207 7.43 7.52 12.13
CA PHE A 207 6.08 8.12 12.16
C PHE A 207 5.02 7.14 11.66
N VAL A 208 3.76 7.36 12.07
CA VAL A 208 2.60 6.52 11.71
C VAL A 208 1.46 7.38 11.18
N VAL A 209 0.90 7.01 10.03
CA VAL A 209 -0.23 7.74 9.41
C VAL A 209 -1.40 6.78 9.14
N PRO A 210 -2.30 6.56 10.09
CA PRO A 210 -3.53 5.78 9.86
C PRO A 210 -4.62 6.66 9.24
N VAL A 211 -5.09 6.27 8.05
CA VAL A 211 -6.10 7.00 7.26
C VAL A 211 -7.41 6.23 7.30
N TYR A 212 -8.48 6.84 7.76
CA TYR A 212 -9.79 6.20 8.06
C TYR A 212 -9.66 4.79 8.64
N PRO A 213 -8.84 4.63 9.71
CA PRO A 213 -8.39 3.32 10.16
C PRO A 213 -9.51 2.52 10.82
N VAL A 214 -9.47 1.21 10.62
CA VAL A 214 -9.96 0.29 11.65
C VAL A 214 -9.06 0.45 12.86
N VAL A 215 -9.60 0.47 14.08
CA VAL A 215 -8.83 0.61 15.32
C VAL A 215 -9.27 -0.44 16.34
N SER A 216 -10.55 -0.44 16.69
CA SER A 216 -11.11 -1.29 17.72
C SER A 216 -11.58 -2.63 17.16
N MET A 217 -11.34 -3.69 17.94
CA MET A 217 -11.91 -5.02 17.73
C MET A 217 -13.08 -5.31 18.68
N GLN A 218 -13.53 -4.31 19.47
CA GLN A 218 -14.64 -4.43 20.41
C GLN A 218 -15.98 -4.54 19.66
N ASP A 219 -16.95 -5.26 20.26
CA ASP A 219 -18.20 -5.60 19.59
C ASP A 219 -19.08 -4.39 19.26
N ASP A 220 -18.95 -3.29 20.00
CA ASP A 220 -19.73 -2.07 19.87
C ASP A 220 -19.35 -1.22 18.65
N ILE A 221 -18.11 -1.34 18.15
CA ILE A 221 -17.60 -0.42 17.11
C ILE A 221 -16.78 -1.10 16.02
N ALA A 222 -16.37 -2.36 16.23
CA ALA A 222 -15.47 -3.04 15.29
C ALA A 222 -16.04 -3.13 13.87
N HIS A 223 -15.18 -2.88 12.89
CA HIS A 223 -15.45 -3.33 11.52
C HIS A 223 -15.36 -4.87 11.47
N LYS A 224 -16.50 -5.54 11.56
CA LYS A 224 -16.61 -7.00 11.77
C LYS A 224 -15.87 -7.84 10.73
N TRP A 225 -15.84 -7.38 9.47
CA TRP A 225 -15.13 -8.11 8.42
C TRP A 225 -13.62 -8.05 8.63
N SER A 226 -13.04 -6.87 8.92
CA SER A 226 -11.61 -6.74 9.25
C SER A 226 -11.24 -7.58 10.47
N ARG A 227 -12.05 -7.55 11.53
CA ARG A 227 -11.83 -8.38 12.72
C ARG A 227 -11.80 -9.87 12.37
N LYS A 228 -12.77 -10.34 11.60
CA LYS A 228 -12.85 -11.75 11.18
C LYS A 228 -11.63 -12.14 10.33
N SER A 229 -11.22 -11.28 9.40
CA SER A 229 -10.08 -11.54 8.53
C SER A 229 -8.74 -11.52 9.27
N LEU A 230 -8.61 -10.67 10.30
CA LEU A 230 -7.38 -10.60 11.12
C LEU A 230 -7.31 -11.75 12.12
N LEU A 231 -8.36 -11.94 12.93
CA LEU A 231 -8.35 -12.86 14.07
C LEU A 231 -8.78 -14.29 13.71
N GLY A 232 -9.38 -14.49 12.53
CA GLY A 232 -9.91 -15.79 12.11
C GLY A 232 -11.06 -16.25 12.99
N LYS A 233 -10.99 -17.53 13.42
CA LYS A 233 -12.02 -18.15 14.28
C LYS A 233 -11.88 -17.75 15.75
N ASN A 234 -10.68 -17.39 16.20
CA ASN A 234 -10.43 -17.03 17.60
C ASN A 234 -10.70 -15.55 17.85
N GLN A 235 -11.93 -15.23 18.21
CA GLN A 235 -12.37 -13.88 18.55
C GLN A 235 -12.77 -13.79 20.04
N SER A 236 -11.98 -14.41 20.91
CA SER A 236 -12.15 -14.27 22.36
C SER A 236 -11.98 -12.80 22.79
N GLN A 237 -12.53 -12.45 23.96
CA GLN A 237 -12.38 -11.08 24.47
C GLN A 237 -10.91 -10.68 24.62
N VAL A 238 -10.07 -11.58 25.10
CA VAL A 238 -8.61 -11.36 25.21
C VAL A 238 -8.00 -10.98 23.85
N ARG A 239 -8.39 -11.66 22.77
CA ARG A 239 -7.89 -11.33 21.41
C ARG A 239 -8.47 -10.01 20.89
N LYS A 240 -9.72 -9.70 21.22
CA LYS A 240 -10.29 -8.39 20.88
C LYS A 240 -9.54 -7.27 21.61
N ASP A 241 -9.27 -7.44 22.90
CA ASP A 241 -8.54 -6.44 23.70
C ASP A 241 -7.10 -6.28 23.20
N GLU A 242 -6.40 -7.38 22.90
CA GLU A 242 -5.04 -7.39 22.35
C GLU A 242 -4.92 -6.64 21.02
N PHE A 243 -5.94 -6.73 20.15
CA PHE A 243 -5.94 -6.11 18.82
C PHE A 243 -6.84 -4.87 18.70
N SER A 244 -7.31 -4.33 19.81
CA SER A 244 -7.91 -2.99 19.89
C SER A 244 -6.82 -1.97 20.18
N MET A 245 -6.41 -1.25 19.16
CA MET A 245 -5.22 -0.38 19.24
C MET A 245 -5.38 0.74 20.26
N GLU A 246 -6.59 1.23 20.47
CA GLU A 246 -6.88 2.23 21.50
C GLU A 246 -6.59 1.74 22.94
N LEU A 247 -6.47 0.42 23.14
CA LEU A 247 -6.18 -0.17 24.45
C LEU A 247 -4.69 -0.46 24.69
N ASN A 248 -3.86 -0.39 23.65
CA ASN A 248 -2.50 -0.93 23.66
C ASN A 248 -1.40 0.10 23.41
N VAL A 249 -1.72 1.41 23.38
CA VAL A 249 -0.77 2.49 23.10
C VAL A 249 0.40 2.46 24.09
N PRO A 250 1.64 2.19 23.65
CA PRO A 250 2.83 2.21 24.52
C PRO A 250 3.32 3.64 24.75
N ASP A 251 4.09 3.85 25.81
CA ASP A 251 4.60 5.19 26.16
C ASP A 251 5.61 5.75 25.12
N ASN A 252 6.20 4.88 24.31
CA ASN A 252 7.14 5.21 23.23
C ASN A 252 6.52 5.09 21.84
N MET A 253 5.19 5.20 21.72
CA MET A 253 4.49 5.24 20.41
C MET A 253 5.10 6.34 19.53
N PRO A 254 5.31 6.10 18.23
CA PRO A 254 5.76 7.14 17.31
C PRO A 254 4.78 8.31 17.17
N PRO A 255 5.24 9.50 16.72
CA PRO A 255 4.35 10.56 16.22
C PRO A 255 3.30 10.00 15.27
N THR A 256 2.03 10.33 15.49
CA THR A 256 0.91 9.71 14.76
C THR A 256 -0.05 10.77 14.22
N TYR A 257 -0.31 10.73 12.90
CA TYR A 257 -1.29 11.61 12.26
C TYR A 257 -2.49 10.83 11.73
N ILE A 258 -3.61 10.95 12.40
CA ILE A 258 -4.86 10.26 12.09
C ILE A 258 -5.73 11.15 11.19
N VAL A 259 -6.29 10.60 10.13
CA VAL A 259 -7.17 11.31 9.19
C VAL A 259 -8.45 10.50 8.95
N VAL A 260 -9.60 11.14 9.09
CA VAL A 260 -10.90 10.49 8.93
C VAL A 260 -11.99 11.46 8.44
N ALA A 261 -13.06 10.94 7.84
CA ALA A 261 -14.28 11.68 7.51
C ALA A 261 -15.44 11.21 8.40
N LYS A 262 -16.30 12.14 8.85
CA LYS A 262 -17.46 11.83 9.70
C LYS A 262 -18.53 10.99 8.98
N ASP A 263 -18.64 11.17 7.68
CA ASP A 263 -19.65 10.52 6.84
C ASP A 263 -19.18 9.15 6.29
N ASP A 264 -18.14 8.55 6.91
CA ASP A 264 -17.64 7.23 6.55
C ASP A 264 -18.70 6.13 6.85
N PRO A 265 -19.24 5.46 5.82
CA PRO A 265 -20.28 4.45 6.01
C PRO A 265 -19.73 3.05 6.28
N VAL A 266 -18.41 2.86 6.27
CA VAL A 266 -17.74 1.56 6.37
C VAL A 266 -17.10 1.35 7.73
N VAL A 267 -16.27 2.32 8.13
CA VAL A 267 -15.61 2.32 9.44
C VAL A 267 -16.08 3.52 10.22
N ASP A 268 -16.75 3.27 11.34
CA ASP A 268 -17.19 4.35 12.23
C ASP A 268 -16.01 5.23 12.62
N TYR A 269 -16.10 6.53 12.34
CA TYR A 269 -15.03 7.50 12.61
C TYR A 269 -14.63 7.59 14.10
N ASN A 270 -15.51 7.12 15.00
CA ASN A 270 -15.19 7.00 16.43
C ASN A 270 -14.03 6.02 16.70
N ASN A 271 -13.69 5.11 15.76
CA ASN A 271 -12.43 4.36 15.84
C ASN A 271 -11.23 5.30 15.95
N SER A 272 -11.18 6.31 15.09
CA SER A 272 -10.11 7.33 15.08
C SER A 272 -10.11 8.20 16.34
N LEU A 273 -11.29 8.56 16.85
CA LEU A 273 -11.40 9.33 18.09
C LEU A 273 -10.85 8.54 19.27
N ARG A 274 -11.22 7.27 19.44
CA ARG A 274 -10.72 6.40 20.53
C ARG A 274 -9.20 6.27 20.50
N LEU A 275 -8.60 6.07 19.34
CA LEU A 275 -7.15 6.00 19.22
C LEU A 275 -6.50 7.32 19.61
N TYR A 276 -7.00 8.43 19.09
CA TYR A 276 -6.46 9.76 19.41
C TYR A 276 -6.56 10.09 20.88
N ASP A 277 -7.70 9.82 21.52
CA ASP A 277 -7.89 10.02 22.95
C ASP A 277 -6.86 9.22 23.78
N SER A 278 -6.54 8.00 23.36
CA SER A 278 -5.53 7.16 24.02
C SER A 278 -4.11 7.71 23.82
N LEU A 279 -3.78 8.21 22.62
CA LEU A 279 -2.50 8.88 22.36
C LEU A 279 -2.34 10.14 23.22
N VAL A 280 -3.37 10.97 23.32
CA VAL A 280 -3.38 12.17 24.17
C VAL A 280 -3.25 11.81 25.64
N LYS A 281 -4.02 10.83 26.13
CA LYS A 281 -3.94 10.35 27.52
C LYS A 281 -2.56 9.83 27.91
N LYS A 282 -1.85 9.25 26.95
CA LYS A 282 -0.46 8.76 27.09
C LYS A 282 0.59 9.86 26.90
N ASN A 283 0.17 11.09 26.58
CA ASN A 283 1.06 12.21 26.27
C ASN A 283 2.04 11.92 25.13
N ILE A 284 1.62 11.15 24.12
CA ILE A 284 2.48 10.87 22.96
C ILE A 284 2.71 12.18 22.18
N PRO A 285 3.97 12.58 21.95
CA PRO A 285 4.26 13.86 21.32
C PRO A 285 3.90 13.88 19.85
N ASN A 286 3.58 15.06 19.33
CA ASN A 286 3.35 15.32 17.92
C ASN A 286 2.24 14.47 17.29
N CYS A 287 1.24 14.05 18.07
CA CYS A 287 0.06 13.38 17.56
C CYS A 287 -0.99 14.39 17.08
N LYS A 288 -1.62 14.08 15.96
CA LYS A 288 -2.64 14.93 15.35
C LYS A 288 -3.81 14.10 14.84
N LEU A 289 -5.02 14.61 15.03
CA LEU A 289 -6.23 14.06 14.42
C LEU A 289 -6.87 15.14 13.54
N THR A 290 -7.18 14.78 12.30
CA THR A 290 -7.99 15.62 11.43
C THR A 290 -9.28 14.89 11.06
N VAL A 291 -10.42 15.47 11.44
CA VAL A 291 -11.75 14.95 11.14
C VAL A 291 -12.41 15.87 10.13
N TYR A 292 -12.67 15.36 8.94
CA TYR A 292 -13.36 16.08 7.87
C TYR A 292 -14.87 15.83 7.92
N GLU A 293 -15.68 16.82 7.54
CA GLU A 293 -17.14 16.71 7.59
C GLU A 293 -17.68 15.68 6.59
N TRP A 294 -17.04 15.55 5.43
CA TRP A 294 -17.38 14.58 4.39
C TRP A 294 -16.12 14.03 3.73
N GLY A 295 -16.24 12.92 3.06
CA GLY A 295 -15.12 12.23 2.37
C GLY A 295 -15.44 10.78 2.09
N LYS A 296 -16.35 10.21 2.85
CA LYS A 296 -16.69 8.78 2.87
C LYS A 296 -15.47 7.93 3.18
N HIS A 297 -15.61 6.63 2.98
CA HIS A 297 -14.50 5.69 3.06
C HIS A 297 -13.71 5.66 1.76
N GLY A 298 -12.39 5.54 1.83
CA GLY A 298 -11.56 5.29 0.64
C GLY A 298 -11.19 6.55 -0.16
N PHE A 299 -11.21 7.76 0.43
CA PHE A 299 -10.81 8.97 -0.28
C PHE A 299 -9.33 8.94 -0.72
N GLY A 300 -8.44 8.35 0.06
CA GLY A 300 -7.02 8.13 -0.26
C GLY A 300 -6.34 9.31 -0.98
N MET A 301 -5.35 9.00 -1.83
CA MET A 301 -4.68 9.98 -2.71
C MET A 301 -5.32 10.03 -4.11
N VAL A 302 -6.57 9.59 -4.27
CA VAL A 302 -7.27 9.50 -5.57
C VAL A 302 -8.47 10.43 -5.68
N ASN A 303 -9.13 10.76 -4.59
CA ASN A 303 -10.30 11.63 -4.61
C ASN A 303 -9.90 13.09 -4.79
N LYS A 304 -9.87 13.54 -6.05
CA LYS A 304 -9.44 14.88 -6.41
C LYS A 304 -10.34 15.98 -5.83
N GLU A 305 -11.64 15.73 -5.72
CA GLU A 305 -12.59 16.69 -5.14
C GLU A 305 -12.32 16.88 -3.65
N PHE A 306 -12.12 15.77 -2.92
CA PHE A 306 -11.77 15.77 -1.52
C PHE A 306 -10.42 16.49 -1.28
N MET A 307 -9.39 16.12 -2.06
CA MET A 307 -8.08 16.76 -1.95
C MET A 307 -8.15 18.25 -2.26
N LYS A 308 -8.91 18.66 -3.25
CA LYS A 308 -9.12 20.09 -3.60
C LYS A 308 -9.88 20.84 -2.50
N ALA A 309 -10.86 20.22 -1.88
CA ALA A 309 -11.69 20.85 -0.85
C ALA A 309 -10.95 20.98 0.49
N PHE A 310 -10.20 19.97 0.89
CA PHE A 310 -9.63 19.87 2.23
C PHE A 310 -8.11 19.89 2.29
N HIS A 311 -7.42 19.80 1.17
CA HIS A 311 -5.95 19.81 1.08
C HIS A 311 -5.28 18.83 2.06
N TRP A 312 -5.92 17.65 2.30
CA TRP A 312 -5.46 16.72 3.31
C TRP A 312 -4.03 16.21 3.08
N ASN A 313 -3.66 16.03 1.82
CA ASN A 313 -2.32 15.68 1.39
C ASN A 313 -1.30 16.78 1.71
N GLU A 314 -1.68 18.06 1.58
CA GLU A 314 -0.83 19.19 1.99
C GLU A 314 -0.77 19.30 3.51
N ASN A 315 -1.89 19.08 4.22
CA ASN A 315 -1.92 19.03 5.68
C ASN A 315 -1.01 17.92 6.23
N LEU A 316 -0.96 16.75 5.55
CA LEU A 316 -0.01 15.68 5.87
C LEU A 316 1.43 16.15 5.67
N LYS A 317 1.71 16.83 4.56
CA LYS A 317 3.05 17.36 4.27
C LYS A 317 3.51 18.37 5.32
N GLU A 318 2.65 19.29 5.72
CA GLU A 318 2.96 20.27 6.79
C GLU A 318 3.23 19.55 8.12
N TRP A 319 2.43 18.55 8.49
CA TRP A 319 2.71 17.77 9.71
C TRP A 319 4.05 17.03 9.62
N LEU A 320 4.42 16.48 8.46
CA LEU A 320 5.74 15.84 8.27
C LEU A 320 6.90 16.83 8.41
N LYS A 321 6.69 18.11 8.10
CA LYS A 321 7.65 19.20 8.41
C LYS A 321 7.69 19.50 9.91
N GLU A 322 6.52 19.63 10.56
CA GLU A 322 6.42 19.86 12.00
C GLU A 322 7.23 18.86 12.81
N ILE A 323 7.25 17.57 12.37
CA ILE A 323 8.02 16.51 13.02
C ILE A 323 9.43 16.29 12.41
N SER A 324 9.91 17.20 11.57
CA SER A 324 11.26 17.21 10.96
C SER A 324 11.60 15.98 10.09
N ILE A 325 10.61 15.36 9.48
CA ILE A 325 10.83 14.30 8.48
C ILE A 325 11.28 14.90 7.14
N ILE A 326 10.67 16.01 6.75
CA ILE A 326 11.03 16.82 5.57
C ILE A 326 11.28 18.28 5.96
N GLU A 327 11.89 19.05 5.06
CA GLU A 327 12.13 20.50 5.20
C GLU A 327 10.91 21.36 4.83
#